data_c74969c027e1848c1f6951c0458d187d
#
_entry.id   c74969c027e1848c1f6951c0458d187d
#
_cell.length_a   1.000
_cell.length_b   1.000
_cell.length_c   1.000
_cell.angle_alpha   90.00
_cell.angle_beta   90.00
_cell.angle_gamma   90.00
#
_symmetry.space_group_name_H-M   'P 1'
#
loop_
_entity.id
_entity.type
_entity.pdbx_description
1 polymer ?
#
loop_
_entity_poly.entity_id
_entity_poly.type
_entity_poly.pdbx_seq_one_letter_code
_entity_poly.pdbx_strand_id
1 'polypeptide(L)'
;MVSNLVGGDAAMIELEQLVAGYDGVAITPPLSGMICPGSLTAIVGLNGCGKSTLLKTLAGFLPPVSGRLRWQGKRPVIGWLAQRHALESQFPLNVQDVVSQGAWPGVSLLRGLGGGTRRRIGAVLERVGLAGLAKTPIEALSGGQFQRMLFARVMVQQAPLVMLDEPFTGIDEATSRELMDLILEMHRQGQTILAVLHDNQRVADFFSETLLLTPQRACWGATRAVLPAFSHVRSA
;
A
#
# COMPACT_ATOMS: atom_id res chain seq x y z
N MET A 1 25.11 -12.23 -16.98
CA MET A 1 25.37 -10.88 -17.50
C MET A 1 24.20 -10.02 -17.07
N VAL A 2 24.36 -9.25 -16.00
CA VAL A 2 23.33 -8.32 -15.49
C VAL A 2 23.68 -6.96 -16.09
N SER A 3 22.81 -6.51 -16.98
CA SER A 3 22.95 -5.23 -17.68
C SER A 3 22.71 -4.06 -16.74
N ASN A 4 23.67 -3.16 -16.71
CA ASN A 4 23.61 -1.83 -16.10
C ASN A 4 22.28 -1.13 -16.39
N LEU A 5 21.54 -0.73 -15.37
CA LEU A 5 20.55 0.32 -15.42
C LEU A 5 21.06 1.55 -14.66
N VAL A 6 21.06 2.59 -15.41
CA VAL A 6 21.49 3.97 -15.27
C VAL A 6 20.86 4.67 -14.06
N GLY A 7 21.68 5.53 -13.39
CA GLY A 7 21.20 6.65 -12.55
C GLY A 7 21.01 6.29 -11.08
N GLY A 8 21.95 6.75 -10.24
CA GLY A 8 22.05 6.46 -8.82
C GLY A 8 20.98 7.07 -7.95
N ASP A 9 19.78 6.53 -7.94
CA ASP A 9 18.86 6.71 -6.83
C ASP A 9 19.10 5.58 -5.82
N ALA A 10 19.64 5.93 -4.65
CA ALA A 10 19.87 4.99 -3.58
C ALA A 10 18.53 4.31 -3.24
N ALA A 11 18.48 2.95 -3.25
CA ALA A 11 17.29 2.19 -2.91
C ALA A 11 16.73 2.63 -1.55
N MET A 12 15.40 2.72 -1.41
CA MET A 12 14.75 2.95 -0.11
C MET A 12 14.82 1.69 0.75
N ILE A 13 14.59 0.53 0.13
CA ILE A 13 14.63 -0.80 0.75
C ILE A 13 15.39 -1.74 -0.16
N GLU A 14 16.28 -2.53 0.42
CA GLU A 14 16.98 -3.63 -0.24
C GLU A 14 16.56 -4.96 0.37
N LEU A 15 16.26 -5.93 -0.49
CA LEU A 15 15.85 -7.28 -0.12
C LEU A 15 16.92 -8.27 -0.59
N GLU A 16 17.46 -9.05 0.35
CA GLU A 16 18.43 -10.11 0.09
C GLU A 16 17.85 -11.46 0.49
N GLN A 17 17.43 -12.27 -0.49
CA GLN A 17 16.86 -13.60 -0.27
C GLN A 17 15.77 -13.61 0.81
N LEU A 18 14.94 -12.55 0.86
CA LEU A 18 13.91 -12.37 1.86
C LEU A 18 12.82 -13.43 1.70
N VAL A 19 12.51 -14.13 2.78
CA VAL A 19 11.38 -15.08 2.86
C VAL A 19 10.40 -14.56 3.90
N ALA A 20 9.16 -14.32 3.49
CA ALA A 20 8.06 -13.94 4.38
C ALA A 20 7.25 -15.17 4.81
N GLY A 21 6.73 -15.13 6.04
CA GLY A 21 5.95 -16.21 6.62
C GLY A 21 5.46 -15.90 8.02
N TYR A 22 4.95 -16.93 8.70
CA TYR A 22 4.45 -16.86 10.07
C TYR A 22 5.11 -17.96 10.91
N ASP A 23 5.47 -17.63 12.14
CA ASP A 23 5.99 -18.59 13.15
C ASP A 23 7.12 -19.49 12.62
N GLY A 24 8.00 -18.92 11.80
CA GLY A 24 9.12 -19.65 11.19
C GLY A 24 8.75 -20.49 9.96
N VAL A 25 7.46 -20.53 9.58
CA VAL A 25 6.99 -21.25 8.38
C VAL A 25 7.01 -20.31 7.16
N ALA A 26 7.81 -20.68 6.15
CA ALA A 26 7.91 -19.94 4.90
C ALA A 26 6.59 -20.00 4.10
N ILE A 27 6.11 -18.84 3.64
CA ILE A 27 4.95 -18.72 2.75
C ILE A 27 5.38 -18.24 1.38
N THR A 28 6.36 -17.35 1.32
CA THR A 28 6.89 -16.86 0.04
C THR A 28 8.18 -17.59 -0.31
N PRO A 29 8.50 -17.70 -1.62
CA PRO A 29 9.85 -18.07 -2.04
C PRO A 29 10.86 -16.97 -1.66
N PRO A 30 12.17 -17.26 -1.69
CA PRO A 30 13.19 -16.24 -1.52
C PRO A 30 13.07 -15.13 -2.57
N LEU A 31 13.13 -13.89 -2.11
CA LEU A 31 12.97 -12.68 -2.92
C LEU A 31 14.17 -11.76 -2.76
N SER A 32 14.75 -11.33 -3.87
CA SER A 32 15.79 -10.29 -3.89
C SER A 32 15.37 -9.16 -4.83
N GLY A 33 15.64 -7.92 -4.44
CA GLY A 33 15.28 -6.75 -5.23
C GLY A 33 15.42 -5.45 -4.43
N MET A 34 15.04 -4.35 -5.05
CA MET A 34 15.13 -3.02 -4.46
C MET A 34 13.83 -2.24 -4.68
N ILE A 35 13.38 -1.53 -3.66
CA ILE A 35 12.30 -0.54 -3.75
C ILE A 35 12.96 0.82 -3.80
N CYS A 36 12.82 1.51 -4.94
CA CYS A 36 13.36 2.84 -5.13
C CYS A 36 12.38 3.92 -4.65
N PRO A 37 12.86 5.06 -4.13
CA PRO A 37 12.00 6.20 -3.83
C PRO A 37 11.20 6.62 -5.05
N GLY A 38 9.93 6.97 -4.85
CA GLY A 38 9.03 7.38 -5.93
C GLY A 38 8.62 6.26 -6.88
N SER A 39 8.91 4.97 -6.61
CA SER A 39 8.41 3.87 -7.43
C SER A 39 6.91 3.60 -7.21
N LEU A 40 6.25 3.09 -8.24
CA LEU A 40 4.87 2.63 -8.22
C LEU A 40 4.87 1.15 -8.62
N THR A 41 4.82 0.26 -7.60
CA THR A 41 5.00 -1.18 -7.75
C THR A 41 3.73 -1.93 -7.39
N ALA A 42 3.25 -2.77 -8.30
CA ALA A 42 2.17 -3.71 -8.04
C ALA A 42 2.72 -5.05 -7.54
N ILE A 43 2.10 -5.64 -6.53
CA ILE A 43 2.34 -7.02 -6.09
C ILE A 43 1.18 -7.88 -6.58
N VAL A 44 1.46 -8.81 -7.49
CA VAL A 44 0.45 -9.69 -8.10
C VAL A 44 0.79 -11.15 -7.86
N GLY A 45 -0.21 -12.02 -7.96
CA GLY A 45 -0.05 -13.46 -7.78
C GLY A 45 -1.35 -14.14 -7.39
N LEU A 46 -1.37 -15.46 -7.35
CA LEU A 46 -2.54 -16.25 -6.95
C LEU A 46 -2.92 -15.99 -5.49
N ASN A 47 -4.16 -16.32 -5.13
CA ASN A 47 -4.59 -16.25 -3.74
C ASN A 47 -3.78 -17.25 -2.89
N GLY A 48 -3.41 -16.84 -1.68
CA GLY A 48 -2.61 -17.67 -0.78
C GLY A 48 -1.09 -17.70 -1.05
N CYS A 49 -0.57 -17.07 -2.12
CA CYS A 49 0.87 -17.06 -2.40
C CYS A 49 1.70 -16.12 -1.51
N GLY A 50 1.10 -15.49 -0.50
CA GLY A 50 1.83 -14.71 0.50
C GLY A 50 1.96 -13.21 0.21
N LYS A 51 1.19 -12.60 -0.70
CA LYS A 51 1.25 -11.17 -1.04
C LYS A 51 1.09 -10.26 0.20
N SER A 52 0.02 -10.45 0.95
CA SER A 52 -0.25 -9.69 2.18
C SER A 52 0.78 -9.98 3.28
N THR A 53 1.28 -11.23 3.35
CA THR A 53 2.35 -11.61 4.28
C THR A 53 3.65 -10.89 3.94
N LEU A 54 4.02 -10.87 2.67
CA LEU A 54 5.18 -10.12 2.19
C LEU A 54 5.02 -8.62 2.50
N LEU A 55 3.88 -8.03 2.17
CA LEU A 55 3.62 -6.62 2.42
C LEU A 55 3.73 -6.28 3.93
N LYS A 56 3.18 -7.14 4.82
CA LYS A 56 3.32 -7.02 6.28
C LYS A 56 4.77 -7.16 6.75
N THR A 57 5.55 -8.04 6.13
CA THR A 57 6.98 -8.21 6.44
C THR A 57 7.77 -6.97 6.00
N LEU A 58 7.50 -6.43 4.83
CA LEU A 58 8.10 -5.16 4.37
C LEU A 58 7.71 -3.98 5.29
N ALA A 59 6.46 -3.95 5.74
CA ALA A 59 6.00 -2.96 6.72
C ALA A 59 6.56 -3.19 8.14
N GLY A 60 7.23 -4.31 8.39
CA GLY A 60 7.81 -4.69 9.68
C GLY A 60 6.78 -5.06 10.74
N PHE A 61 5.57 -5.45 10.34
CA PHE A 61 4.58 -6.05 11.22
C PHE A 61 4.87 -7.53 11.50
N LEU A 62 5.61 -8.17 10.59
CA LEU A 62 6.08 -9.54 10.72
C LEU A 62 7.60 -9.60 10.53
N PRO A 63 8.32 -10.38 11.34
CA PRO A 63 9.73 -10.65 11.07
C PRO A 63 9.87 -11.53 9.82
N PRO A 64 10.95 -11.39 9.04
CA PRO A 64 11.24 -12.35 7.97
C PRO A 64 11.57 -13.71 8.55
N VAL A 65 11.18 -14.78 7.86
CA VAL A 65 11.56 -16.17 8.22
C VAL A 65 13.03 -16.40 7.91
N SER A 66 13.53 -15.86 6.80
CA SER A 66 14.93 -15.87 6.43
C SER A 66 15.27 -14.72 5.48
N GLY A 67 16.57 -14.58 5.16
CA GLY A 67 17.03 -13.47 4.33
C GLY A 67 17.13 -12.16 5.11
N ARG A 68 17.23 -11.05 4.39
CA ARG A 68 17.42 -9.73 5.01
C ARG A 68 16.60 -8.67 4.30
N LEU A 69 16.10 -7.72 5.11
CA LEU A 69 15.50 -6.47 4.66
C LEU A 69 16.35 -5.34 5.24
N ARG A 70 16.90 -4.50 4.37
CA ARG A 70 17.72 -3.36 4.76
C ARG A 70 17.05 -2.06 4.33
N TRP A 71 16.92 -1.12 5.26
CA TRP A 71 16.53 0.24 4.98
C TRP A 71 17.78 1.08 4.68
N GLN A 72 17.76 1.80 3.58
CA GLN A 72 18.80 2.78 3.30
C GLN A 72 18.51 4.05 4.11
N GLY A 73 19.21 4.20 5.23
CA GLY A 73 18.99 5.26 6.20
C GLY A 73 17.90 4.96 7.24
N LYS A 74 17.27 6.02 7.77
CA LYS A 74 16.22 5.88 8.79
C LYS A 74 14.94 5.37 8.13
N ARG A 75 14.35 4.33 8.72
CA ARG A 75 13.04 3.82 8.30
C ARG A 75 12.00 4.94 8.33
N PRO A 76 11.31 5.22 7.20
CA PRO A 76 10.30 6.27 7.15
C PRO A 76 9.01 5.85 7.86
N VAL A 77 8.15 6.83 8.06
CA VAL A 77 6.73 6.55 8.38
C VAL A 77 6.10 5.85 7.18
N ILE A 78 5.33 4.79 7.44
CA ILE A 78 4.65 4.01 6.41
C ILE A 78 3.15 4.29 6.47
N GLY A 79 2.58 4.74 5.37
CA GLY A 79 1.14 4.82 5.16
C GLY A 79 0.60 3.42 4.89
N TRP A 80 -0.16 2.86 5.84
CA TRP A 80 -0.68 1.51 5.72
C TRP A 80 -2.19 1.51 5.52
N LEU A 81 -2.62 0.89 4.43
CA LEU A 81 -4.02 0.55 4.19
C LEU A 81 -4.18 -0.96 4.26
N ALA A 82 -4.79 -1.43 5.34
CA ALA A 82 -5.07 -2.85 5.57
C ALA A 82 -6.27 -3.31 4.74
N GLN A 83 -6.31 -4.60 4.47
CA GLN A 83 -7.51 -5.28 3.97
C GLN A 83 -8.70 -5.02 4.91
N ARG A 84 -9.90 -4.84 4.35
CA ARG A 84 -11.11 -4.30 4.99
C ARG A 84 -11.52 -4.93 6.34
N HIS A 85 -11.08 -6.13 6.64
CA HIS A 85 -11.48 -6.88 7.85
C HIS A 85 -10.78 -6.44 9.15
N ALA A 86 -9.83 -5.49 9.09
CA ALA A 86 -8.98 -5.13 10.23
C ALA A 86 -9.52 -3.97 11.10
N LEU A 87 -10.62 -3.32 10.72
CA LEU A 87 -11.29 -2.30 11.53
C LEU A 87 -12.58 -2.90 12.12
N GLU A 88 -12.46 -3.51 13.29
CA GLU A 88 -13.63 -3.90 14.08
C GLU A 88 -14.32 -2.64 14.60
N SER A 89 -15.62 -2.54 14.30
CA SER A 89 -16.51 -1.42 14.60
C SER A 89 -16.98 -1.37 16.05
N GLN A 90 -16.15 -1.73 17.02
CA GLN A 90 -16.54 -1.71 18.44
C GLN A 90 -16.41 -0.34 19.11
N PHE A 91 -15.88 0.65 18.43
CA PHE A 91 -15.76 2.02 18.96
C PHE A 91 -16.66 2.98 18.17
N PRO A 92 -17.41 3.88 18.84
CA PRO A 92 -18.26 4.87 18.18
C PRO A 92 -17.40 5.98 17.56
N LEU A 93 -16.66 5.65 16.48
CA LEU A 93 -15.84 6.59 15.73
C LEU A 93 -16.63 7.18 14.57
N ASN A 94 -16.44 8.48 14.32
CA ASN A 94 -16.90 9.12 13.11
C ASN A 94 -15.79 9.18 12.04
N VAL A 95 -16.16 9.56 10.82
CA VAL A 95 -15.23 9.68 9.68
C VAL A 95 -14.04 10.58 10.01
N GLN A 96 -14.29 11.74 10.63
CA GLN A 96 -13.23 12.70 10.97
C GLN A 96 -12.27 12.12 12.02
N ASP A 97 -12.75 11.35 12.98
CA ASP A 97 -11.91 10.71 14.00
C ASP A 97 -10.93 9.73 13.35
N VAL A 98 -11.41 8.86 12.43
CA VAL A 98 -10.57 7.89 11.72
C VAL A 98 -9.56 8.60 10.82
N VAL A 99 -9.98 9.60 10.06
CA VAL A 99 -9.09 10.35 9.16
C VAL A 99 -8.03 11.12 9.96
N SER A 100 -8.39 11.66 11.13
CA SER A 100 -7.49 12.39 12.02
C SER A 100 -6.35 11.51 12.56
N GLN A 101 -6.57 10.20 12.71
CA GLN A 101 -5.51 9.26 13.13
C GLN A 101 -4.32 9.25 12.15
N GLY A 102 -4.56 9.54 10.86
CA GLY A 102 -3.49 9.70 9.87
C GLY A 102 -2.47 10.79 10.23
N ALA A 103 -2.86 11.77 11.00
CA ALA A 103 -1.96 12.85 11.42
C ALA A 103 -1.11 12.53 12.66
N TRP A 104 -1.41 11.45 13.42
CA TRP A 104 -0.76 11.14 14.70
C TRP A 104 0.76 10.98 14.66
N PRO A 105 1.39 10.39 13.62
CA PRO A 105 2.85 10.29 13.57
C PRO A 105 3.60 11.63 13.63
N GLY A 106 2.92 12.74 13.31
CA GLY A 106 3.49 14.09 13.34
C GLY A 106 2.95 15.02 14.43
N VAL A 107 2.12 14.50 15.34
CA VAL A 107 1.44 15.34 16.36
C VAL A 107 1.92 15.01 17.76
N SER A 108 2.28 16.06 18.52
CA SER A 108 2.56 15.91 19.96
C SER A 108 1.26 15.64 20.72
N LEU A 109 1.23 14.58 21.52
CA LEU A 109 0.08 14.23 22.39
C LEU A 109 -0.37 15.39 23.30
N LEU A 110 0.55 16.31 23.65
CA LEU A 110 0.29 17.42 24.54
C LEU A 110 -0.29 18.66 23.82
N ARG A 111 -0.14 18.78 22.51
CA ARG A 111 -0.54 19.99 21.74
C ARG A 111 -1.80 19.82 20.91
N GLY A 112 -2.32 18.60 20.79
CA GLY A 112 -3.48 18.31 19.95
C GLY A 112 -3.25 18.61 18.45
N LEU A 113 -4.31 18.60 17.67
CA LEU A 113 -4.27 18.91 16.23
C LEU A 113 -4.13 20.41 16.01
N GLY A 114 -2.98 20.86 15.51
CA GLY A 114 -2.75 22.27 15.12
C GLY A 114 -3.65 22.71 13.95
N GLY A 115 -3.80 24.03 13.77
CA GLY A 115 -4.65 24.59 12.70
C GLY A 115 -4.27 24.14 11.29
N GLY A 116 -2.99 23.96 11.00
CA GLY A 116 -2.51 23.41 9.73
C GLY A 116 -2.97 21.97 9.47
N THR A 117 -2.90 21.11 10.49
CA THR A 117 -3.36 19.72 10.44
C THR A 117 -4.87 19.65 10.24
N ARG A 118 -5.65 20.48 10.94
CA ARG A 118 -7.12 20.54 10.75
C ARG A 118 -7.50 20.96 9.34
N ARG A 119 -6.82 21.97 8.76
CA ARG A 119 -7.03 22.38 7.35
C ARG A 119 -6.71 21.25 6.38
N ARG A 120 -5.60 20.53 6.59
CA ARG A 120 -5.24 19.37 5.77
C ARG A 120 -6.29 18.26 5.84
N ILE A 121 -6.79 17.93 7.04
CA ILE A 121 -7.88 16.94 7.21
C ILE A 121 -9.12 17.38 6.43
N GLY A 122 -9.53 18.66 6.56
CA GLY A 122 -10.66 19.20 5.81
C GLY A 122 -10.49 19.08 4.30
N ALA A 123 -9.35 19.52 3.76
CA ALA A 123 -9.04 19.45 2.35
C ALA A 123 -9.03 18.00 1.81
N VAL A 124 -8.50 17.05 2.58
CA VAL A 124 -8.53 15.64 2.20
C VAL A 124 -9.95 15.08 2.23
N LEU A 125 -10.76 15.43 3.23
CA LEU A 125 -12.17 15.02 3.28
C LEU A 125 -12.98 15.56 2.08
N GLU A 126 -12.73 16.81 1.67
CA GLU A 126 -13.29 17.38 0.43
C GLU A 126 -12.82 16.59 -0.80
N ARG A 127 -11.52 16.33 -0.90
CA ARG A 127 -10.91 15.61 -2.04
C ARG A 127 -11.49 14.21 -2.25
N VAL A 128 -11.82 13.49 -1.16
CA VAL A 128 -12.43 12.15 -1.23
C VAL A 128 -13.97 12.18 -1.20
N GLY A 129 -14.60 13.35 -1.24
CA GLY A 129 -16.05 13.51 -1.24
C GLY A 129 -16.74 13.11 0.07
N LEU A 130 -16.07 13.26 1.21
CA LEU A 130 -16.59 12.91 2.54
C LEU A 130 -16.75 14.11 3.50
N ALA A 131 -16.58 15.35 3.02
CA ALA A 131 -16.69 16.55 3.88
C ALA A 131 -18.06 16.64 4.57
N GLY A 132 -19.15 16.37 3.85
CA GLY A 132 -20.51 16.34 4.41
C GLY A 132 -20.78 15.19 5.38
N LEU A 133 -19.91 14.18 5.39
CA LEU A 133 -20.03 12.98 6.23
C LEU A 133 -19.03 12.95 7.40
N ALA A 134 -18.31 14.05 7.65
CA ALA A 134 -17.22 14.10 8.64
C ALA A 134 -17.65 13.63 10.04
N LYS A 135 -18.88 13.90 10.45
CA LYS A 135 -19.45 13.50 11.75
C LYS A 135 -20.29 12.23 11.69
N THR A 136 -20.39 11.60 10.54
CA THR A 136 -21.17 10.36 10.37
C THR A 136 -20.42 9.20 11.03
N PRO A 137 -21.10 8.35 11.82
CA PRO A 137 -20.52 7.11 12.34
C PRO A 137 -20.02 6.22 11.20
N ILE A 138 -18.85 5.60 11.38
CA ILE A 138 -18.23 4.77 10.32
C ILE A 138 -19.09 3.57 9.93
N GLU A 139 -19.92 3.08 10.82
CA GLU A 139 -20.85 1.97 10.62
C GLU A 139 -21.97 2.31 9.63
N ALA A 140 -22.32 3.59 9.51
CA ALA A 140 -23.34 4.08 8.59
C ALA A 140 -22.85 4.30 7.16
N LEU A 141 -21.55 4.12 6.90
CA LEU A 141 -20.95 4.33 5.59
C LEU A 141 -21.23 3.17 4.64
N SER A 142 -21.48 3.48 3.36
CA SER A 142 -21.41 2.47 2.30
C SER A 142 -20.00 1.93 2.16
N GLY A 143 -19.84 0.78 1.48
CA GLY A 143 -18.52 0.18 1.26
C GLY A 143 -17.54 1.11 0.56
N GLY A 144 -17.98 1.85 -0.46
CA GLY A 144 -17.16 2.82 -1.16
C GLY A 144 -16.81 4.04 -0.30
N GLN A 145 -17.77 4.56 0.49
CA GLN A 145 -17.50 5.66 1.43
C GLN A 145 -16.50 5.24 2.51
N PHE A 146 -16.63 4.04 3.05
CA PHE A 146 -15.70 3.49 4.02
C PHE A 146 -14.28 3.37 3.43
N GLN A 147 -14.17 2.87 2.21
CA GLN A 147 -12.88 2.74 1.54
C GLN A 147 -12.24 4.12 1.26
N ARG A 148 -13.03 5.11 0.80
CA ARG A 148 -12.56 6.50 0.63
C ARG A 148 -12.09 7.12 1.95
N MET A 149 -12.75 6.83 3.07
CA MET A 149 -12.31 7.25 4.42
C MET A 149 -10.94 6.66 4.78
N LEU A 150 -10.70 5.37 4.50
CA LEU A 150 -9.41 4.74 4.74
C LEU A 150 -8.30 5.38 3.90
N PHE A 151 -8.58 5.68 2.62
CA PHE A 151 -7.65 6.42 1.78
C PHE A 151 -7.38 7.83 2.32
N ALA A 152 -8.41 8.54 2.75
CA ALA A 152 -8.25 9.86 3.38
C ALA A 152 -7.30 9.80 4.58
N ARG A 153 -7.41 8.79 5.43
CA ARG A 153 -6.48 8.58 6.56
C ARG A 153 -5.03 8.43 6.09
N VAL A 154 -4.78 7.65 5.04
CA VAL A 154 -3.44 7.46 4.47
C VAL A 154 -2.92 8.77 3.83
N MET A 155 -3.76 9.49 3.10
CA MET A 155 -3.41 10.78 2.47
C MET A 155 -3.04 11.85 3.50
N VAL A 156 -3.80 11.95 4.61
CA VAL A 156 -3.49 12.90 5.71
C VAL A 156 -2.11 12.65 6.31
N GLN A 157 -1.67 11.39 6.33
CA GLN A 157 -0.37 11.00 6.89
C GLN A 157 0.81 11.51 6.08
N GLN A 158 0.67 11.71 4.76
CA GLN A 158 1.73 12.13 3.83
C GLN A 158 3.02 11.30 3.98
N ALA A 159 2.87 10.01 4.19
CA ALA A 159 3.98 9.09 4.39
C ALA A 159 4.82 8.96 3.11
N PRO A 160 6.18 8.97 3.18
CA PRO A 160 7.04 8.75 2.01
C PRO A 160 6.85 7.40 1.33
N LEU A 161 6.40 6.40 2.08
CA LEU A 161 6.11 5.06 1.60
C LEU A 161 4.67 4.68 1.96
N VAL A 162 3.89 4.29 0.96
CA VAL A 162 2.50 3.85 1.11
C VAL A 162 2.38 2.40 0.69
N MET A 163 1.77 1.59 1.54
CA MET A 163 1.52 0.17 1.31
C MET A 163 0.03 -0.11 1.36
N LEU A 164 -0.52 -0.64 0.26
CA LEU A 164 -1.95 -0.86 0.06
C LEU A 164 -2.22 -2.36 -0.12
N ASP A 165 -2.95 -2.95 0.81
CA ASP A 165 -3.32 -4.37 0.75
C ASP A 165 -4.75 -4.52 0.21
N GLU A 166 -4.88 -4.91 -1.06
CA GLU A 166 -6.14 -5.09 -1.80
C GLU A 166 -7.10 -3.88 -1.71
N PRO A 167 -6.66 -2.69 -2.14
CA PRO A 167 -7.39 -1.44 -1.92
C PRO A 167 -8.75 -1.35 -2.63
N PHE A 168 -9.03 -2.23 -3.61
CA PHE A 168 -10.24 -2.19 -4.44
C PHE A 168 -11.23 -3.32 -4.13
N THR A 169 -10.97 -4.14 -3.13
CA THR A 169 -11.83 -5.30 -2.81
C THR A 169 -13.17 -4.85 -2.23
N GLY A 170 -14.26 -5.36 -2.82
CA GLY A 170 -15.63 -5.14 -2.32
C GLY A 170 -16.20 -3.75 -2.60
N ILE A 171 -15.69 -3.04 -3.60
CA ILE A 171 -16.22 -1.75 -4.09
C ILE A 171 -16.58 -1.82 -5.57
N ASP A 172 -17.43 -0.90 -6.01
CA ASP A 172 -17.83 -0.78 -7.40
C ASP A 172 -16.72 -0.18 -8.27
N GLU A 173 -16.87 -0.32 -9.60
CA GLU A 173 -15.86 0.12 -10.57
C GLU A 173 -15.69 1.65 -10.61
N ALA A 174 -16.75 2.43 -10.35
CA ALA A 174 -16.65 3.89 -10.32
C ALA A 174 -15.78 4.34 -9.13
N THR A 175 -16.08 3.82 -7.94
CA THR A 175 -15.26 4.06 -6.73
C THR A 175 -13.81 3.56 -6.93
N SER A 176 -13.62 2.41 -7.58
CA SER A 176 -12.27 1.89 -7.86
C SER A 176 -11.43 2.82 -8.72
N ARG A 177 -12.03 3.48 -9.73
CA ARG A 177 -11.35 4.49 -10.56
C ARG A 177 -10.99 5.73 -9.75
N GLU A 178 -11.92 6.25 -8.96
CA GLU A 178 -11.66 7.39 -8.07
C GLU A 178 -10.47 7.10 -7.13
N LEU A 179 -10.42 5.90 -6.53
CA LEU A 179 -9.32 5.50 -5.65
C LEU A 179 -7.99 5.32 -6.41
N MET A 180 -8.04 4.85 -7.66
CA MET A 180 -6.84 4.79 -8.50
C MET A 180 -6.29 6.18 -8.78
N ASP A 181 -7.14 7.16 -9.04
CA ASP A 181 -6.73 8.56 -9.22
C ASP A 181 -6.04 9.11 -7.96
N LEU A 182 -6.52 8.74 -6.77
CA LEU A 182 -5.86 9.11 -5.50
C LEU A 182 -4.47 8.45 -5.35
N ILE A 183 -4.31 7.18 -5.75
CA ILE A 183 -3.02 6.50 -5.77
C ILE A 183 -2.04 7.23 -6.69
N LEU A 184 -2.48 7.56 -7.91
CA LEU A 184 -1.65 8.29 -8.88
C LEU A 184 -1.32 9.71 -8.41
N GLU A 185 -2.23 10.36 -7.69
CA GLU A 185 -1.99 11.67 -7.10
C GLU A 185 -0.89 11.59 -6.02
N MET A 186 -0.97 10.63 -5.09
CA MET A 186 0.07 10.37 -4.09
C MET A 186 1.43 10.07 -4.74
N HIS A 187 1.44 9.23 -5.77
CA HIS A 187 2.67 8.93 -6.53
C HIS A 187 3.26 10.18 -7.20
N ARG A 188 2.43 11.00 -7.86
CA ARG A 188 2.88 12.29 -8.46
C ARG A 188 3.42 13.29 -7.43
N GLN A 189 3.00 13.18 -6.17
CA GLN A 189 3.54 13.95 -5.05
C GLN A 189 4.87 13.39 -4.52
N GLY A 190 5.43 12.37 -5.18
CA GLY A 190 6.73 11.76 -4.85
C GLY A 190 6.68 10.62 -3.84
N GLN A 191 5.48 10.15 -3.46
CA GLN A 191 5.37 9.02 -2.56
C GLN A 191 5.70 7.71 -3.29
N THR A 192 6.41 6.82 -2.62
CA THR A 192 6.66 5.44 -3.06
C THR A 192 5.44 4.60 -2.73
N ILE A 193 4.93 3.81 -3.68
CA ILE A 193 3.69 3.05 -3.50
C ILE A 193 3.91 1.58 -3.84
N LEU A 194 3.53 0.70 -2.90
CA LEU A 194 3.41 -0.73 -3.11
C LEU A 194 1.94 -1.12 -2.92
N ALA A 195 1.34 -1.74 -3.92
CA ALA A 195 -0.06 -2.15 -3.87
C ALA A 195 -0.24 -3.63 -4.25
N VAL A 196 -0.91 -4.39 -3.40
CA VAL A 196 -1.38 -5.74 -3.72
C VAL A 196 -2.63 -5.62 -4.57
N LEU A 197 -2.60 -6.16 -5.79
CA LEU A 197 -3.68 -6.06 -6.77
C LEU A 197 -3.99 -7.42 -7.40
N HIS A 198 -5.25 -7.57 -7.85
CA HIS A 198 -5.73 -8.77 -8.54
C HIS A 198 -6.11 -8.52 -10.01
N ASP A 199 -6.33 -7.25 -10.39
CA ASP A 199 -6.71 -6.83 -11.73
C ASP A 199 -5.46 -6.54 -12.57
N ASN A 200 -5.14 -7.49 -13.46
CA ASN A 200 -3.96 -7.40 -14.32
C ASN A 200 -4.06 -6.25 -15.33
N GLN A 201 -5.28 -5.90 -15.79
CA GLN A 201 -5.46 -4.81 -16.72
C GLN A 201 -5.11 -3.48 -16.04
N ARG A 202 -5.62 -3.27 -14.84
CA ARG A 202 -5.30 -2.08 -14.03
C ARG A 202 -3.80 -1.99 -13.71
N VAL A 203 -3.15 -3.13 -13.44
CA VAL A 203 -1.70 -3.18 -13.25
C VAL A 203 -0.97 -2.77 -14.52
N ALA A 204 -1.37 -3.31 -15.69
CA ALA A 204 -0.76 -2.99 -16.97
C ALA A 204 -0.89 -1.49 -17.33
N ASP A 205 -2.05 -0.90 -17.02
CA ASP A 205 -2.37 0.47 -17.41
C ASP A 205 -1.68 1.52 -16.52
N PHE A 206 -1.46 1.22 -15.24
CA PHE A 206 -1.06 2.26 -14.27
C PHE A 206 0.26 2.02 -13.55
N PHE A 207 0.74 0.78 -13.44
CA PHE A 207 1.94 0.47 -12.67
C PHE A 207 3.15 0.25 -13.55
N SER A 208 4.25 0.98 -13.26
CA SER A 208 5.50 0.84 -14.01
C SER A 208 6.26 -0.43 -13.67
N GLU A 209 6.14 -0.90 -12.43
CA GLU A 209 6.82 -2.08 -11.91
C GLU A 209 5.83 -3.10 -11.36
N THR A 210 6.18 -4.37 -11.50
CA THR A 210 5.39 -5.48 -10.96
C THR A 210 6.29 -6.50 -10.29
N LEU A 211 5.90 -6.89 -9.08
CA LEU A 211 6.39 -8.07 -8.38
C LEU A 211 5.36 -9.18 -8.52
N LEU A 212 5.65 -10.15 -9.36
CA LEU A 212 4.88 -11.39 -9.47
C LEU A 212 5.34 -12.38 -8.41
N LEU A 213 4.41 -12.80 -7.56
CA LEU A 213 4.64 -13.80 -6.54
C LEU A 213 3.90 -15.10 -6.87
N THR A 214 4.63 -16.19 -6.95
CA THR A 214 4.09 -17.55 -7.08
C THR A 214 4.64 -18.42 -5.94
N PRO A 215 4.06 -19.60 -5.66
CA PRO A 215 4.60 -20.47 -4.61
C PRO A 215 6.05 -20.90 -4.84
N GLN A 216 6.51 -20.96 -6.10
CA GLN A 216 7.83 -21.48 -6.46
C GLN A 216 8.87 -20.38 -6.67
N ARG A 217 8.45 -19.20 -7.10
CA ARG A 217 9.37 -18.11 -7.47
C ARG A 217 8.73 -16.74 -7.34
N ALA A 218 9.58 -15.74 -7.15
CA ALA A 218 9.24 -14.34 -7.29
C ALA A 218 9.95 -13.73 -8.52
N CYS A 219 9.23 -12.94 -9.30
CA CYS A 219 9.78 -12.20 -10.45
C CYS A 219 9.48 -10.71 -10.26
N TRP A 220 10.52 -9.89 -10.28
CA TRP A 220 10.38 -8.44 -10.12
C TRP A 220 10.97 -7.70 -11.32
N GLY A 221 10.25 -6.72 -11.85
CA GLY A 221 10.73 -5.93 -12.97
C GLY A 221 9.65 -5.04 -13.58
N ALA A 222 9.96 -4.49 -14.75
CA ALA A 222 9.00 -3.67 -15.49
C ALA A 222 7.71 -4.46 -15.78
N THR A 223 6.57 -3.84 -15.55
CA THR A 223 5.24 -4.46 -15.68
C THR A 223 5.04 -5.15 -17.02
N ARG A 224 5.46 -4.51 -18.11
CA ARG A 224 5.38 -5.06 -19.48
C ARG A 224 6.18 -6.37 -19.70
N ALA A 225 7.20 -6.61 -18.86
CA ALA A 225 8.01 -7.82 -18.94
C ALA A 225 7.49 -8.93 -18.02
N VAL A 226 6.90 -8.57 -16.87
CA VAL A 226 6.49 -9.51 -15.82
C VAL A 226 5.07 -10.02 -16.03
N LEU A 227 4.11 -9.17 -16.42
CA LEU A 227 2.70 -9.56 -16.56
C LEU A 227 2.42 -10.64 -17.61
N PRO A 228 3.06 -10.69 -18.79
CA PRO A 228 2.84 -11.79 -19.75
C PRO A 228 3.16 -13.16 -19.17
N ALA A 229 4.18 -13.26 -18.30
CA ALA A 229 4.53 -14.48 -17.61
C ALA A 229 3.43 -14.96 -16.63
N PHE A 230 2.60 -14.04 -16.11
CA PHE A 230 1.49 -14.37 -15.23
C PHE A 230 0.29 -14.98 -15.96
N SER A 231 0.04 -14.58 -17.19
CA SER A 231 -1.05 -15.14 -18.01
C SER A 231 -0.89 -16.66 -18.23
N HIS A 232 0.35 -17.14 -18.37
CA HIS A 232 0.65 -18.55 -18.49
C HIS A 232 0.49 -19.36 -17.19
N VAL A 233 0.64 -18.72 -16.02
CA VAL A 233 0.48 -19.38 -14.70
C VAL A 233 -0.99 -19.59 -14.34
N ARG A 234 -1.91 -18.76 -14.86
CA ARG A 234 -3.37 -18.89 -14.65
C ARG A 234 -4.01 -19.98 -15.50
N SER A 235 -3.34 -20.43 -16.55
CA SER A 235 -3.87 -21.39 -17.53
C SER A 235 -3.34 -22.81 -17.30
N ALA A 236 -2.49 -23.03 -16.32
CA ALA A 236 -1.94 -24.31 -15.89
C ALA A 236 -2.53 -24.71 -14.52
#